data_a9c3f958289fbf9d83a5385834a344d2
#
_entry.id   a9c3f958289fbf9d83a5385834a344d2
#
_cell.length_a   1.000
_cell.length_b   1.000
_cell.length_c   1.000
_cell.angle_alpha   90.00
_cell.angle_beta   90.00
_cell.angle_gamma   90.00
#
_symmetry.space_group_name_H-M   'P 1'
#
loop_
_entity.id
_entity.type
_entity.pdbx_description
1 polymer ?
#
loop_
_entity_poly.entity_id
_entity_poly.type
_entity_poly.pdbx_seq_one_letter_code
_entity_poly.pdbx_strand_id
1 'polypeptide(L)'
;MGIVCRTRFFSLLLFLVLLFSFSGCANTSQSEADYKKEATFIEDVENFAKQPDAFKGKKIQTVLTVFNAVTKGKDVTVYAAQNLMNVQSGNIFMLHYTLKDGENPLKNGDLIRFFGEYKQTADSKEAVPGQTVRVLECDAQYIIHPMWQPLAVSSLHTATVNVANEQGNTTLEIHFGHGKFLADGIELPKGTLSIRETRLGYGMFDPIPFQGKILDDGNGSFTAENGASFSVTIEQNKQGKWTTNEATTLQTHGGKTLENLEGKVMTRTIPAGTYEMKW
;
A
#
# COMPACT_ATOMS: atom_id res chain seq x y z
N MET A 1 -13.67 48.93 56.69
CA MET A 1 -13.84 48.82 55.21
C MET A 1 -12.62 48.13 54.55
N GLY A 2 -12.23 46.93 54.99
CA GLY A 2 -10.94 46.31 54.59
C GLY A 2 -10.98 44.78 54.46
N ILE A 3 -12.10 44.11 54.69
CA ILE A 3 -12.15 42.63 54.70
C ILE A 3 -12.74 42.04 53.42
N VAL A 4 -13.55 42.81 52.69
CA VAL A 4 -14.25 42.29 51.47
C VAL A 4 -13.32 42.18 50.26
N CYS A 5 -12.20 42.88 50.22
CA CYS A 5 -11.28 42.86 49.08
C CYS A 5 -10.33 41.64 49.07
N ARG A 6 -10.01 41.06 50.23
CA ARG A 6 -9.09 39.89 50.29
C ARG A 6 -9.74 38.58 49.88
N THR A 7 -11.02 38.38 50.12
CA THR A 7 -11.73 37.15 49.74
C THR A 7 -11.97 37.03 48.22
N ARG A 8 -12.14 38.15 47.52
CA ARG A 8 -12.30 38.11 46.05
C ARG A 8 -11.00 37.82 45.31
N PHE A 9 -9.86 38.24 45.88
CA PHE A 9 -8.55 37.95 45.26
C PHE A 9 -8.16 36.49 45.46
N PHE A 10 -8.47 35.85 46.56
CA PHE A 10 -8.22 34.43 46.80
C PHE A 10 -9.13 33.54 45.93
N SER A 11 -10.38 33.93 45.71
CA SER A 11 -11.29 33.19 44.84
C SER A 11 -10.88 33.26 43.37
N LEU A 12 -10.35 34.40 42.91
CA LEU A 12 -9.87 34.56 41.54
C LEU A 12 -8.56 33.77 41.30
N LEU A 13 -7.65 33.73 42.30
CA LEU A 13 -6.42 32.97 42.23
C LEU A 13 -6.69 31.45 42.23
N LEU A 14 -7.68 30.99 43.02
CA LEU A 14 -8.08 29.58 43.03
C LEU A 14 -8.72 29.16 41.72
N PHE A 15 -9.48 30.03 41.06
CA PHE A 15 -10.10 29.78 39.75
C PHE A 15 -9.03 29.74 38.63
N LEU A 16 -8.00 30.58 38.70
CA LEU A 16 -6.88 30.58 37.77
C LEU A 16 -6.03 29.31 37.91
N VAL A 17 -5.79 28.84 39.14
CA VAL A 17 -5.04 27.59 39.39
C VAL A 17 -5.84 26.39 38.92
N LEU A 18 -7.17 26.38 39.05
CA LEU A 18 -8.02 25.31 38.52
C LEU A 18 -8.08 25.32 36.98
N LEU A 19 -7.99 26.47 36.31
CA LEU A 19 -7.91 26.55 34.86
C LEU A 19 -6.59 26.04 34.31
N PHE A 20 -5.47 26.20 35.04
CA PHE A 20 -4.18 25.62 34.63
C PHE A 20 -4.05 24.14 34.99
N SER A 21 -4.83 23.60 35.89
CA SER A 21 -4.82 22.17 36.24
C SER A 21 -5.55 21.30 35.22
N PHE A 22 -6.36 21.88 34.33
CA PHE A 22 -7.01 21.19 33.21
C PHE A 22 -6.24 21.26 31.91
N SER A 23 -5.09 21.95 31.88
CA SER A 23 -4.08 21.83 30.80
C SER A 23 -3.23 20.56 30.99
N GLY A 24 -3.78 19.53 31.62
CA GLY A 24 -3.22 18.19 31.52
C GLY A 24 -3.17 17.84 30.06
N CYS A 25 -1.96 17.64 29.55
CA CYS A 25 -1.73 17.03 28.26
C CYS A 25 -2.65 15.82 28.11
N ALA A 26 -3.81 16.01 27.49
CA ALA A 26 -4.45 14.91 26.81
C ALA A 26 -3.40 14.48 25.78
N ASN A 27 -2.60 13.47 26.10
CA ASN A 27 -1.96 12.64 25.11
C ASN A 27 -3.11 12.02 24.31
N THR A 28 -3.67 12.81 23.40
CA THR A 28 -4.51 12.29 22.33
C THR A 28 -3.57 11.39 21.54
N SER A 29 -3.61 10.09 21.85
CA SER A 29 -2.91 9.11 21.06
C SER A 29 -3.34 9.35 19.63
N GLN A 30 -2.40 9.78 18.80
CA GLN A 30 -2.64 10.03 17.38
C GLN A 30 -3.28 8.78 16.79
N SER A 31 -4.35 8.94 16.00
CA SER A 31 -4.97 7.80 15.35
C SER A 31 -3.99 7.14 14.37
N GLU A 32 -4.14 5.84 14.15
CA GLU A 32 -3.33 5.12 13.18
C GLU A 32 -3.41 5.75 11.78
N ALA A 33 -4.60 6.17 11.37
CA ALA A 33 -4.83 6.82 10.08
C ALA A 33 -4.07 8.17 9.97
N ASP A 34 -4.08 8.98 11.03
CA ASP A 34 -3.36 10.26 11.03
C ASP A 34 -1.84 10.03 11.03
N TYR A 35 -1.34 9.04 11.79
CA TYR A 35 0.07 8.69 11.79
C TYR A 35 0.54 8.28 10.38
N LYS A 36 -0.20 7.39 9.73
CA LYS A 36 0.12 6.91 8.38
C LYS A 36 0.09 8.03 7.34
N LYS A 37 -0.85 8.97 7.46
CA LYS A 37 -0.99 10.11 6.56
C LYS A 37 0.17 11.10 6.67
N GLU A 38 0.72 11.29 7.87
CA GLU A 38 1.85 12.19 8.12
C GLU A 38 3.20 11.59 7.70
N ALA A 39 3.30 10.27 7.62
CA ALA A 39 4.57 9.60 7.32
C ALA A 39 5.01 9.88 5.87
N THR A 40 6.20 10.44 5.71
CA THR A 40 6.81 10.71 4.41
C THR A 40 7.14 9.40 3.70
N PHE A 41 6.66 9.20 2.49
CA PHE A 41 7.01 8.03 1.69
C PHE A 41 8.42 8.15 1.13
N ILE A 42 9.25 7.15 1.42
CA ILE A 42 10.61 7.00 0.89
C ILE A 42 10.53 6.11 -0.35
N GLU A 43 10.47 6.74 -1.51
CA GLU A 43 10.40 6.06 -2.80
C GLU A 43 11.77 5.48 -3.20
N ASP A 44 12.82 6.25 -3.02
CA ASP A 44 14.20 5.90 -3.35
C ASP A 44 15.04 5.80 -2.07
N VAL A 45 15.23 4.56 -1.61
CA VAL A 45 16.00 4.26 -0.42
C VAL A 45 17.48 4.58 -0.60
N GLU A 46 18.03 4.47 -1.81
CA GLU A 46 19.44 4.80 -2.04
C GLU A 46 19.72 6.29 -1.88
N ASN A 47 18.81 7.15 -2.35
CA ASN A 47 18.92 8.58 -2.12
C ASN A 47 18.67 8.96 -0.65
N PHE A 48 17.73 8.30 0.01
CA PHE A 48 17.51 8.47 1.44
C PHE A 48 18.78 8.13 2.24
N ALA A 49 19.43 7.00 1.93
CA ALA A 49 20.64 6.54 2.62
C ALA A 49 21.87 7.45 2.45
N LYS A 50 21.88 8.34 1.45
CA LYS A 50 22.93 9.35 1.28
C LYS A 50 22.82 10.51 2.26
N GLN A 51 21.61 10.86 2.70
CA GLN A 51 21.33 12.00 3.58
C GLN A 51 20.25 11.65 4.63
N PRO A 52 20.43 10.57 5.40
CA PRO A 52 19.39 10.09 6.31
C PRO A 52 19.13 11.06 7.46
N ASP A 53 20.14 11.84 7.90
CA ASP A 53 20.03 12.76 9.03
C ASP A 53 18.99 13.86 8.81
N ALA A 54 18.67 14.19 7.56
CA ALA A 54 17.56 15.10 7.23
C ALA A 54 16.18 14.56 7.66
N PHE A 55 16.08 13.27 7.94
CA PHE A 55 14.87 12.59 8.36
C PHE A 55 14.87 12.16 9.83
N LYS A 56 15.92 12.47 10.58
CA LYS A 56 16.02 12.10 12.00
C LYS A 56 14.82 12.62 12.79
N GLY A 57 14.15 11.72 13.52
CA GLY A 57 12.93 12.02 14.27
C GLY A 57 11.68 12.24 13.41
N LYS A 58 11.75 12.05 12.09
CA LYS A 58 10.59 12.17 11.23
C LYS A 58 9.91 10.83 11.03
N LYS A 59 8.58 10.88 10.88
CA LYS A 59 7.77 9.73 10.47
C LYS A 59 8.03 9.45 9.00
N ILE A 60 8.41 8.22 8.71
CA ILE A 60 8.67 7.73 7.37
C ILE A 60 7.89 6.46 7.10
N GLN A 61 7.69 6.15 5.85
CA GLN A 61 7.11 4.90 5.38
C GLN A 61 7.80 4.44 4.10
N THR A 62 7.95 3.15 3.92
CA THR A 62 8.39 2.55 2.65
C THR A 62 8.01 1.08 2.59
N VAL A 63 8.15 0.48 1.40
CA VAL A 63 7.90 -0.95 1.16
C VAL A 63 9.24 -1.66 1.11
N LEU A 64 9.36 -2.72 1.89
CA LEU A 64 10.58 -3.49 2.06
C LEU A 64 10.32 -4.99 2.01
N THR A 65 11.32 -5.76 1.61
CA THR A 65 11.32 -7.21 1.74
C THR A 65 12.17 -7.61 2.95
N VAL A 66 11.59 -8.38 3.86
CA VAL A 66 12.27 -8.93 5.03
C VAL A 66 13.26 -10.00 4.60
N PHE A 67 14.49 -9.91 5.05
CA PHE A 67 15.50 -10.95 4.82
C PHE A 67 16.06 -11.56 6.11
N ASN A 68 15.84 -10.92 7.26
CA ASN A 68 16.13 -11.47 8.57
C ASN A 68 15.21 -10.86 9.62
N ALA A 69 14.79 -11.66 10.60
CA ALA A 69 13.99 -11.21 11.74
C ALA A 69 14.41 -11.95 13.01
N VAL A 70 14.68 -11.20 14.08
CA VAL A 70 15.06 -11.72 15.37
C VAL A 70 13.96 -11.39 16.38
N THR A 71 13.34 -12.40 16.95
CA THR A 71 12.23 -12.24 17.91
C THR A 71 12.68 -12.57 19.32
N LYS A 72 12.43 -11.67 20.28
CA LYS A 72 12.69 -11.86 21.71
C LYS A 72 11.41 -11.53 22.49
N GLY A 73 10.59 -12.56 22.75
CA GLY A 73 9.25 -12.35 23.30
C GLY A 73 8.33 -11.66 22.30
N LYS A 74 7.82 -10.49 22.63
CA LYS A 74 7.04 -9.65 21.71
C LYS A 74 7.89 -8.68 20.90
N ASP A 75 9.14 -8.43 21.31
CA ASP A 75 10.00 -7.49 20.61
C ASP A 75 10.67 -8.18 19.43
N VAL A 76 10.55 -7.57 18.27
CA VAL A 76 11.10 -8.05 17.01
C VAL A 76 12.02 -7.00 16.43
N THR A 77 13.22 -7.42 16.07
CA THR A 77 14.12 -6.64 15.22
C THR A 77 14.08 -7.23 13.82
N VAL A 78 13.61 -6.43 12.86
CA VAL A 78 13.44 -6.82 11.45
C VAL A 78 14.51 -6.17 10.62
N TYR A 79 15.21 -6.95 9.81
CA TYR A 79 16.11 -6.46 8.78
C TYR A 79 15.48 -6.63 7.42
N ALA A 80 15.30 -5.51 6.73
CA ALA A 80 14.59 -5.49 5.46
C ALA A 80 15.22 -4.49 4.48
N ALA A 81 15.06 -4.73 3.19
CA ALA A 81 15.58 -3.87 2.15
C ALA A 81 14.56 -3.72 1.01
N GLN A 82 14.61 -2.60 0.30
CA GLN A 82 13.76 -2.38 -0.88
C GLN A 82 14.17 -3.33 -2.03
N ASN A 83 15.47 -3.57 -2.16
CA ASN A 83 16.02 -4.48 -3.16
C ASN A 83 16.99 -5.45 -2.50
N LEU A 84 16.64 -6.74 -2.46
CA LEU A 84 17.48 -7.77 -1.86
C LEU A 84 18.81 -7.98 -2.58
N MET A 85 18.93 -7.59 -3.85
CA MET A 85 20.19 -7.65 -4.58
C MET A 85 21.22 -6.64 -4.06
N ASN A 86 20.78 -5.61 -3.34
CA ASN A 86 21.62 -4.53 -2.81
C ASN A 86 21.79 -4.59 -1.28
N VAL A 87 21.51 -5.70 -0.63
CA VAL A 87 21.62 -5.87 0.83
C VAL A 87 23.03 -5.52 1.35
N GLN A 88 24.06 -5.71 0.53
CA GLN A 88 25.45 -5.41 0.90
C GLN A 88 25.84 -3.93 0.74
N SER A 89 25.01 -3.11 0.15
CA SER A 89 25.29 -1.70 -0.16
C SER A 89 24.93 -0.69 0.94
N GLY A 90 24.49 -1.16 2.11
CA GLY A 90 24.13 -0.29 3.24
C GLY A 90 22.70 0.28 3.20
N ASN A 91 21.86 -0.17 2.28
CA ASN A 91 20.47 0.26 2.18
C ASN A 91 19.51 -0.67 2.97
N ILE A 92 19.94 -1.05 4.18
CA ILE A 92 19.22 -1.97 5.05
C ILE A 92 18.49 -1.17 6.11
N PHE A 93 17.20 -1.41 6.26
CA PHE A 93 16.44 -0.94 7.40
C PHE A 93 16.52 -1.95 8.54
N MET A 94 16.79 -1.45 9.74
CA MET A 94 16.65 -2.16 11.00
C MET A 94 15.42 -1.60 11.71
N LEU A 95 14.34 -2.37 11.76
CA LEU A 95 13.07 -1.95 12.31
C LEU A 95 12.89 -2.59 13.69
N HIS A 96 12.69 -1.78 14.71
CA HIS A 96 12.26 -2.23 16.03
C HIS A 96 10.75 -2.19 16.07
N TYR A 97 10.14 -3.33 16.35
CA TYR A 97 8.69 -3.51 16.32
C TYR A 97 8.23 -4.41 17.47
N THR A 98 7.10 -4.10 18.08
CA THR A 98 6.47 -4.95 19.11
C THR A 98 5.23 -5.61 18.52
N LEU A 99 5.22 -6.95 18.52
CA LEU A 99 4.08 -7.75 18.05
C LEU A 99 2.83 -7.48 18.86
N LYS A 100 1.73 -7.27 18.18
CA LYS A 100 0.40 -7.19 18.79
C LYS A 100 -0.11 -8.59 19.17
N ASP A 101 -1.09 -8.66 20.06
CA ASP A 101 -1.69 -9.93 20.45
C ASP A 101 -2.36 -10.61 19.25
N GLY A 102 -1.97 -11.85 18.99
CA GLY A 102 -2.45 -12.64 17.84
C GLY A 102 -1.72 -12.38 16.52
N GLU A 103 -0.74 -11.46 16.48
CA GLU A 103 0.06 -11.21 15.31
C GLU A 103 1.15 -12.27 15.13
N ASN A 104 1.33 -12.74 13.89
CA ASN A 104 2.37 -13.71 13.57
C ASN A 104 3.70 -12.99 13.36
N PRO A 105 4.84 -13.58 13.81
CA PRO A 105 6.16 -13.04 13.52
C PRO A 105 6.43 -12.97 12.01
N LEU A 106 7.12 -11.91 11.61
CA LEU A 106 7.58 -11.72 10.24
C LEU A 106 8.60 -12.78 9.84
N LYS A 107 8.58 -13.17 8.57
CA LYS A 107 9.45 -14.22 8.02
C LYS A 107 10.28 -13.66 6.86
N ASN A 108 11.39 -14.32 6.58
CA ASN A 108 12.20 -14.02 5.41
C ASN A 108 11.36 -14.18 4.13
N GLY A 109 11.44 -13.17 3.26
CA GLY A 109 10.66 -13.08 2.04
C GLY A 109 9.34 -12.34 2.18
N ASP A 110 8.92 -12.00 3.41
CA ASP A 110 7.73 -11.19 3.60
C ASP A 110 7.94 -9.80 3.01
N LEU A 111 7.02 -9.37 2.16
CA LEU A 111 6.93 -7.99 1.74
C LEU A 111 6.11 -7.24 2.77
N ILE A 112 6.66 -6.17 3.28
CA ILE A 112 6.04 -5.34 4.30
C ILE A 112 6.00 -3.89 3.85
N ARG A 113 4.99 -3.17 4.31
CA ARG A 113 4.98 -1.72 4.34
C ARG A 113 5.06 -1.28 5.79
N PHE A 114 6.11 -0.58 6.15
CA PHE A 114 6.26 -0.08 7.51
C PHE A 114 6.01 1.43 7.57
N PHE A 115 5.54 1.85 8.74
CA PHE A 115 5.40 3.25 9.15
C PHE A 115 6.11 3.39 10.48
N GLY A 116 7.05 4.31 10.58
CA GLY A 116 7.86 4.44 11.77
C GLY A 116 8.66 5.72 11.80
N GLU A 117 9.42 5.90 12.86
CA GLU A 117 10.31 7.04 13.03
C GLU A 117 11.75 6.65 12.73
N TYR A 118 12.41 7.37 11.83
CA TYR A 118 13.84 7.20 11.61
C TYR A 118 14.63 7.76 12.77
N LYS A 119 15.51 6.96 13.37
CA LYS A 119 16.35 7.32 14.52
C LYS A 119 17.73 7.76 14.12
N GLN A 120 18.45 6.86 13.49
CA GLN A 120 19.87 7.06 13.17
C GLN A 120 20.38 6.02 12.17
N THR A 121 21.59 6.23 11.76
CA THR A 121 22.39 5.20 11.12
C THR A 121 23.22 4.47 12.18
N ALA A 122 23.23 3.14 12.14
CA ALA A 122 23.96 2.29 13.06
C ALA A 122 24.75 1.20 12.32
N ASP A 123 25.68 0.53 13.01
CA ASP A 123 26.33 -0.67 12.51
C ASP A 123 25.68 -1.91 13.14
N SER A 124 25.36 -2.91 12.34
CA SER A 124 24.79 -4.18 12.79
C SER A 124 25.62 -5.37 12.35
N LYS A 125 25.83 -6.33 13.27
CA LYS A 125 26.43 -7.64 13.01
C LYS A 125 25.37 -8.74 12.83
N GLU A 126 24.13 -8.44 13.17
CA GLU A 126 23.00 -9.38 13.10
C GLU A 126 22.29 -9.32 11.75
N ALA A 127 22.38 -8.18 11.04
CA ALA A 127 21.72 -8.00 9.75
C ALA A 127 22.20 -9.02 8.71
N VAL A 128 23.52 -9.18 8.58
CA VAL A 128 24.14 -10.14 7.66
C VAL A 128 25.16 -10.97 8.44
N PRO A 129 24.97 -12.30 8.52
CA PRO A 129 25.87 -13.17 9.26
C PRO A 129 27.34 -13.02 8.84
N GLY A 130 28.23 -12.83 9.81
CA GLY A 130 29.66 -12.73 9.58
C GLY A 130 30.16 -11.36 9.06
N GLN A 131 29.27 -10.39 8.91
CA GLN A 131 29.60 -9.05 8.42
C GLN A 131 29.10 -7.97 9.38
N THR A 132 29.83 -6.87 9.49
CA THR A 132 29.31 -5.64 10.08
C THR A 132 28.83 -4.76 8.93
N VAL A 133 27.54 -4.46 8.91
CA VAL A 133 26.91 -3.64 7.85
C VAL A 133 26.23 -2.43 8.44
N ARG A 134 26.25 -1.35 7.68
CA ARG A 134 25.54 -0.13 8.02
C ARG A 134 24.05 -0.31 7.81
N VAL A 135 23.24 0.11 8.79
CA VAL A 135 21.78 -0.01 8.78
C VAL A 135 21.11 1.33 9.11
N LEU A 136 19.87 1.48 8.62
CA LEU A 136 19.01 2.62 8.88
C LEU A 136 18.04 2.21 10.00
N GLU A 137 18.30 2.66 11.21
CA GLU A 137 17.54 2.28 12.41
C GLU A 137 16.24 3.08 12.53
N CYS A 138 15.14 2.38 12.70
CA CYS A 138 13.80 2.94 12.83
C CYS A 138 12.99 2.25 13.92
N ASP A 139 12.16 3.02 14.64
CA ASP A 139 11.10 2.48 15.47
C ASP A 139 9.84 2.32 14.62
N ALA A 140 9.45 1.10 14.31
CA ALA A 140 8.27 0.82 13.51
C ALA A 140 7.01 0.85 14.39
N GLN A 141 6.12 1.81 14.14
CA GLN A 141 4.84 1.92 14.83
C GLN A 141 3.80 0.98 14.25
N TYR A 142 3.79 0.82 12.93
CA TYR A 142 2.88 -0.06 12.21
C TYR A 142 3.63 -0.81 11.11
N ILE A 143 3.34 -2.10 11.00
CA ILE A 143 3.80 -2.92 9.88
C ILE A 143 2.55 -3.55 9.25
N ILE A 144 2.43 -3.41 7.94
CA ILE A 144 1.36 -3.96 7.15
C ILE A 144 1.95 -5.01 6.20
N HIS A 145 1.31 -6.15 6.15
CA HIS A 145 1.53 -7.16 5.12
C HIS A 145 0.55 -6.88 3.98
N PRO A 146 0.98 -6.28 2.87
CA PRO A 146 0.08 -6.07 1.75
C PRO A 146 -0.36 -7.42 1.18
N MET A 147 -1.66 -7.68 1.15
CA MET A 147 -2.21 -8.91 0.58
C MET A 147 -1.98 -8.99 -0.95
N TRP A 148 -1.75 -7.86 -1.58
CA TRP A 148 -1.55 -7.68 -3.03
C TRP A 148 -0.06 -7.50 -3.39
N GLN A 149 0.82 -8.21 -2.71
CA GLN A 149 2.28 -8.24 -2.93
C GLN A 149 2.74 -8.09 -4.40
N PRO A 150 2.13 -8.76 -5.38
CA PRO A 150 2.60 -8.69 -6.76
C PRO A 150 2.48 -7.32 -7.40
N LEU A 151 1.52 -6.50 -6.95
CA LEU A 151 1.24 -5.18 -7.54
C LEU A 151 2.18 -4.08 -7.05
N ALA A 152 2.80 -4.28 -5.89
CA ALA A 152 3.61 -3.24 -5.25
C ALA A 152 5.00 -3.06 -5.87
N VAL A 153 5.55 -4.10 -6.47
CA VAL A 153 7.00 -4.18 -6.76
C VAL A 153 7.33 -4.33 -8.23
N SER A 154 6.41 -4.73 -9.08
CA SER A 154 6.71 -4.92 -10.49
C SER A 154 5.76 -4.17 -11.42
N SER A 155 6.37 -3.59 -12.43
CA SER A 155 5.71 -3.07 -13.60
C SER A 155 5.00 -4.19 -14.34
N LEU A 156 3.74 -4.34 -14.40
CA LEU A 156 2.99 -5.26 -15.24
C LEU A 156 2.62 -6.60 -14.58
N HIS A 157 1.72 -6.54 -13.61
CA HIS A 157 0.96 -7.74 -13.27
C HIS A 157 -0.34 -7.75 -14.06
N THR A 158 -0.51 -8.84 -14.79
CA THR A 158 -1.73 -9.13 -15.52
C THR A 158 -2.55 -10.11 -14.71
N ALA A 159 -3.79 -9.75 -14.43
CA ALA A 159 -4.78 -10.67 -13.92
C ALA A 159 -5.76 -11.04 -15.04
N THR A 160 -6.32 -12.24 -14.98
CA THR A 160 -7.32 -12.73 -15.92
C THR A 160 -8.63 -13.03 -15.23
N VAL A 161 -9.72 -12.66 -15.88
CA VAL A 161 -11.10 -12.96 -15.44
C VAL A 161 -11.85 -13.62 -16.59
N ASN A 162 -12.43 -14.78 -16.32
CA ASN A 162 -13.26 -15.47 -17.31
C ASN A 162 -14.74 -15.25 -16.99
N VAL A 163 -15.44 -14.71 -17.97
CA VAL A 163 -16.88 -14.41 -17.87
C VAL A 163 -17.64 -15.23 -18.90
N ALA A 164 -18.54 -16.07 -18.44
CA ALA A 164 -19.53 -16.71 -19.31
C ALA A 164 -20.69 -15.74 -19.55
N ASN A 165 -21.01 -15.47 -20.79
CA ASN A 165 -22.14 -14.64 -21.18
C ASN A 165 -22.90 -15.26 -22.36
N GLU A 166 -24.00 -14.64 -22.79
CA GLU A 166 -24.81 -15.11 -23.91
C GLU A 166 -24.05 -15.20 -25.24
N GLN A 167 -22.95 -14.48 -25.37
CA GLN A 167 -22.11 -14.44 -26.56
C GLN A 167 -20.96 -15.48 -26.50
N GLY A 168 -20.85 -16.25 -25.40
CA GLY A 168 -19.80 -17.23 -25.16
C GLY A 168 -18.88 -16.83 -23.99
N ASN A 169 -17.71 -17.46 -23.89
CA ASN A 169 -16.75 -17.14 -22.87
C ASN A 169 -15.89 -15.95 -23.29
N THR A 170 -15.88 -14.91 -22.48
CA THR A 170 -15.01 -13.73 -22.63
C THR A 170 -13.94 -13.77 -21.56
N THR A 171 -12.69 -13.63 -21.94
CA THR A 171 -11.59 -13.45 -21.01
C THR A 171 -11.22 -11.97 -20.97
N LEU A 172 -11.22 -11.40 -19.77
CA LEU A 172 -10.69 -10.06 -19.52
C LEU A 172 -9.26 -10.19 -19.02
N GLU A 173 -8.35 -9.40 -19.57
CA GLU A 173 -7.00 -9.23 -19.07
C GLU A 173 -6.89 -7.84 -18.43
N ILE A 174 -6.50 -7.81 -17.16
CA ILE A 174 -6.40 -6.59 -16.37
C ILE A 174 -4.93 -6.32 -16.12
N HIS A 175 -4.41 -5.24 -16.67
CA HIS A 175 -3.06 -4.76 -16.41
C HIS A 175 -3.12 -3.57 -15.46
N PHE A 176 -2.66 -3.75 -14.23
CA PHE A 176 -2.76 -2.69 -13.22
C PHE A 176 -1.76 -1.55 -13.42
N GLY A 177 -0.68 -1.78 -14.15
CA GLY A 177 0.34 -0.77 -14.41
C GLY A 177 1.16 -0.39 -13.17
N HIS A 178 1.84 0.75 -13.25
CA HIS A 178 2.60 1.29 -12.12
C HIS A 178 1.69 2.02 -11.14
N GLY A 179 1.80 1.67 -9.86
CA GLY A 179 1.06 2.32 -8.80
C GLY A 179 1.89 3.36 -8.04
N LYS A 180 1.21 4.31 -7.45
CA LYS A 180 1.77 5.29 -6.51
C LYS A 180 1.29 4.97 -5.11
N PHE A 181 2.20 4.80 -4.15
CA PHE A 181 1.83 4.52 -2.76
C PHE A 181 1.13 5.73 -2.12
N LEU A 182 0.01 5.42 -1.46
CA LEU A 182 -0.75 6.33 -0.61
C LEU A 182 -0.57 5.94 0.86
N ALA A 183 -1.15 6.70 1.77
CA ALA A 183 -1.13 6.37 3.20
C ALA A 183 -1.89 5.07 3.55
N ASP A 184 -2.88 4.69 2.75
CA ASP A 184 -3.84 3.60 2.99
C ASP A 184 -3.91 2.57 1.85
N GLY A 185 -2.98 2.64 0.89
CA GLY A 185 -3.00 1.73 -0.25
C GLY A 185 -2.09 2.17 -1.40
N ILE A 186 -2.52 1.87 -2.62
CA ILE A 186 -1.84 2.25 -3.85
C ILE A 186 -2.83 2.85 -4.86
N GLU A 187 -2.48 3.96 -5.44
CA GLU A 187 -3.18 4.54 -6.58
C GLU A 187 -2.65 3.96 -7.89
N LEU A 188 -3.55 3.59 -8.78
CA LEU A 188 -3.25 3.03 -10.09
C LEU A 188 -3.79 3.98 -11.18
N PRO A 189 -2.97 4.94 -11.63
CA PRO A 189 -3.44 6.00 -12.52
C PRO A 189 -3.53 5.58 -13.98
N LYS A 190 -2.95 4.44 -14.36
CA LYS A 190 -2.80 3.99 -15.75
C LYS A 190 -2.94 2.48 -15.90
N GLY A 191 -4.04 1.92 -15.40
CA GLY A 191 -4.38 0.54 -15.69
C GLY A 191 -5.02 0.39 -17.07
N THR A 192 -5.02 -0.84 -17.61
CA THR A 192 -5.71 -1.16 -18.85
C THR A 192 -6.49 -2.47 -18.74
N LEU A 193 -7.69 -2.49 -19.32
CA LEU A 193 -8.55 -3.64 -19.41
C LEU A 193 -8.65 -4.06 -20.87
N SER A 194 -8.21 -5.27 -21.19
CA SER A 194 -8.25 -5.84 -22.55
C SER A 194 -9.25 -6.98 -22.61
N ILE A 195 -10.00 -7.04 -23.71
CA ILE A 195 -10.90 -8.14 -24.00
C ILE A 195 -10.15 -9.12 -24.90
N ARG A 196 -10.10 -10.37 -24.45
CA ARG A 196 -9.45 -11.45 -25.19
C ARG A 196 -10.48 -12.47 -25.63
N GLU A 197 -10.51 -12.77 -26.89
CA GLU A 197 -11.28 -13.88 -27.44
C GLU A 197 -10.39 -14.96 -28.02
N THR A 198 -10.58 -16.19 -27.59
CA THR A 198 -9.80 -17.35 -28.00
C THR A 198 -9.87 -17.61 -29.50
N ARG A 199 -10.97 -17.20 -30.15
CA ARG A 199 -11.20 -17.42 -31.58
C ARG A 199 -10.45 -16.47 -32.51
N LEU A 200 -10.04 -15.33 -32.00
CA LEU A 200 -9.53 -14.22 -32.81
C LEU A 200 -8.03 -13.90 -32.57
N GLY A 201 -7.39 -14.60 -31.66
CA GLY A 201 -5.95 -14.38 -31.34
C GLY A 201 -5.72 -13.24 -30.34
N TYR A 202 -4.48 -13.09 -29.96
CA TYR A 202 -4.05 -12.11 -28.97
C TYR A 202 -3.93 -10.71 -29.58
N GLY A 203 -4.35 -9.69 -28.81
CA GLY A 203 -3.95 -8.30 -29.08
C GLY A 203 -4.70 -7.61 -30.19
N MET A 204 -5.93 -7.99 -30.49
CA MET A 204 -6.69 -7.49 -31.65
C MET A 204 -7.50 -6.23 -31.36
N PHE A 205 -7.74 -5.92 -30.11
CA PHE A 205 -8.57 -4.80 -29.70
C PHE A 205 -7.78 -3.85 -28.80
N ASP A 206 -8.01 -2.57 -28.98
CA ASP A 206 -7.36 -1.56 -28.16
C ASP A 206 -7.74 -1.72 -26.69
N PRO A 207 -6.80 -1.66 -25.75
CA PRO A 207 -7.10 -1.74 -24.34
C PRO A 207 -7.90 -0.52 -23.87
N ILE A 208 -8.82 -0.75 -22.94
CA ILE A 208 -9.63 0.30 -22.29
C ILE A 208 -8.87 0.80 -21.07
N PRO A 209 -8.44 2.05 -21.03
CA PRO A 209 -7.77 2.61 -19.86
C PRO A 209 -8.71 2.67 -18.65
N PHE A 210 -8.15 2.46 -17.48
CA PHE A 210 -8.84 2.69 -16.22
C PHE A 210 -7.92 3.33 -15.18
N GLN A 211 -8.54 3.92 -14.17
CA GLN A 211 -7.85 4.44 -13.00
C GLN A 211 -8.58 4.03 -11.72
N GLY A 212 -7.88 3.99 -10.61
CA GLY A 212 -8.46 3.66 -9.33
C GLY A 212 -7.42 3.45 -8.25
N LYS A 213 -7.84 2.85 -7.17
CA LYS A 213 -6.94 2.54 -6.05
C LYS A 213 -7.25 1.16 -5.46
N ILE A 214 -6.24 0.54 -4.88
CA ILE A 214 -6.34 -0.66 -4.04
C ILE A 214 -5.89 -0.26 -2.64
N LEU A 215 -6.71 -0.56 -1.65
CA LEU A 215 -6.41 -0.33 -0.23
C LEU A 215 -5.48 -1.42 0.31
N ASP A 216 -4.87 -1.17 1.46
CA ASP A 216 -3.97 -2.11 2.12
C ASP A 216 -4.67 -3.44 2.52
N ASP A 217 -5.99 -3.44 2.64
CA ASP A 217 -6.82 -4.64 2.86
C ASP A 217 -7.10 -5.47 1.60
N GLY A 218 -6.59 -5.04 0.44
CA GLY A 218 -6.77 -5.71 -0.84
C GLY A 218 -8.04 -5.32 -1.60
N ASN A 219 -8.90 -4.45 -1.04
CA ASN A 219 -10.08 -3.97 -1.74
C ASN A 219 -9.73 -2.81 -2.67
N GLY A 220 -10.15 -2.91 -3.92
CA GLY A 220 -9.91 -1.90 -4.94
C GLY A 220 -11.18 -1.43 -5.63
N SER A 221 -11.17 -0.18 -6.07
CA SER A 221 -12.25 0.43 -6.87
C SER A 221 -11.68 1.15 -8.07
N PHE A 222 -12.29 0.96 -9.24
CA PHE A 222 -11.78 1.43 -10.52
C PHE A 222 -12.88 2.01 -11.39
N THR A 223 -12.50 2.96 -12.21
CA THR A 223 -13.36 3.54 -13.24
C THR A 223 -12.61 3.53 -14.57
N ALA A 224 -13.20 2.92 -15.57
CA ALA A 224 -12.70 2.91 -16.95
C ALA A 224 -13.06 4.21 -17.67
N GLU A 225 -12.32 4.57 -18.72
CA GLU A 225 -12.59 5.77 -19.51
C GLU A 225 -13.97 5.80 -20.14
N ASN A 226 -14.55 4.64 -20.44
CA ASN A 226 -15.91 4.51 -20.96
C ASN A 226 -17.00 4.70 -19.89
N GLY A 227 -16.64 5.05 -18.64
CA GLY A 227 -17.55 5.25 -17.52
C GLY A 227 -17.91 3.97 -16.75
N ALA A 228 -17.46 2.80 -17.20
CA ALA A 228 -17.69 1.55 -16.48
C ALA A 228 -16.94 1.54 -15.15
N SER A 229 -17.63 1.11 -14.10
CA SER A 229 -17.04 0.97 -12.76
C SER A 229 -16.97 -0.50 -12.36
N PHE A 230 -15.86 -0.88 -11.72
CA PHE A 230 -15.68 -2.22 -11.18
C PHE A 230 -14.85 -2.18 -9.89
N SER A 231 -14.95 -3.23 -9.10
CA SER A 231 -14.14 -3.42 -7.90
C SER A 231 -13.35 -4.72 -7.99
N VAL A 232 -12.25 -4.77 -7.26
CA VAL A 232 -11.48 -6.00 -7.07
C VAL A 232 -11.27 -6.25 -5.58
N THR A 233 -11.16 -7.51 -5.22
CA THR A 233 -10.66 -7.92 -3.91
C THR A 233 -9.49 -8.85 -4.17
N ILE A 234 -8.31 -8.50 -3.69
CA ILE A 234 -7.10 -9.30 -3.83
C ILE A 234 -6.91 -10.08 -2.53
N GLU A 235 -6.85 -11.38 -2.65
CA GLU A 235 -6.66 -12.30 -1.54
C GLU A 235 -5.20 -12.80 -1.49
N GLN A 236 -4.82 -13.45 -0.40
CA GLN A 236 -3.53 -14.13 -0.31
C GLN A 236 -3.41 -15.21 -1.41
N ASN A 237 -2.19 -15.53 -1.82
CA ASN A 237 -1.88 -16.57 -2.81
C ASN A 237 -2.22 -16.23 -4.28
N LYS A 238 -2.21 -14.97 -4.65
CA LYS A 238 -2.45 -14.53 -6.04
C LYS A 238 -3.84 -14.92 -6.56
N GLN A 239 -4.80 -15.01 -5.67
CA GLN A 239 -6.21 -15.14 -5.99
C GLN A 239 -6.89 -13.80 -5.75
N GLY A 240 -8.01 -13.60 -6.41
CA GLY A 240 -8.79 -12.39 -6.21
C GLY A 240 -10.16 -12.52 -6.85
N LYS A 241 -10.96 -11.49 -6.64
CA LYS A 241 -12.30 -11.37 -7.22
C LYS A 241 -12.43 -10.06 -7.95
N TRP A 242 -13.09 -10.10 -9.07
CA TRP A 242 -13.52 -8.95 -9.84
C TRP A 242 -15.03 -8.83 -9.74
N THR A 243 -15.55 -7.68 -9.36
CA THR A 243 -16.97 -7.47 -9.13
C THR A 243 -17.47 -6.26 -9.89
N THR A 244 -18.59 -6.41 -10.57
CA THR A 244 -19.37 -5.29 -11.11
C THR A 244 -20.79 -5.36 -10.58
N ASN A 245 -21.28 -4.23 -10.03
CA ASN A 245 -22.60 -4.15 -9.41
C ASN A 245 -23.71 -4.02 -10.46
N GLU A 246 -23.38 -3.57 -11.66
CA GLU A 246 -24.30 -3.41 -12.78
C GLU A 246 -23.71 -4.09 -14.01
N ALA A 247 -24.57 -4.48 -14.95
CA ALA A 247 -24.11 -4.99 -16.23
C ALA A 247 -23.26 -3.94 -16.94
N THR A 248 -22.01 -4.30 -17.20
CA THR A 248 -21.02 -3.39 -17.76
C THR A 248 -20.78 -3.69 -19.22
N THR A 249 -21.01 -2.71 -20.09
CA THR A 249 -20.69 -2.84 -21.51
C THR A 249 -19.30 -2.30 -21.78
N LEU A 250 -18.43 -3.20 -22.25
CA LEU A 250 -17.07 -2.88 -22.68
C LEU A 250 -17.09 -2.75 -24.21
N GLN A 251 -16.59 -1.63 -24.69
CA GLN A 251 -16.48 -1.34 -26.12
C GLN A 251 -15.03 -1.04 -26.45
N THR A 252 -14.50 -1.70 -27.47
CA THR A 252 -13.14 -1.52 -27.92
C THR A 252 -13.08 -1.59 -29.46
N HIS A 253 -12.02 -1.08 -30.01
CA HIS A 253 -11.82 -1.02 -31.47
C HIS A 253 -10.82 -2.07 -31.91
N GLY A 254 -11.03 -2.62 -33.10
CA GLY A 254 -10.09 -3.52 -33.73
C GLY A 254 -8.76 -2.82 -34.02
N GLY A 255 -7.66 -3.45 -33.62
CA GLY A 255 -6.32 -2.93 -33.83
C GLY A 255 -5.92 -2.97 -35.31
N LYS A 256 -4.96 -2.13 -35.68
CA LYS A 256 -4.45 -1.97 -37.06
C LYS A 256 -3.74 -3.20 -37.63
N THR A 257 -3.41 -4.19 -36.81
CA THR A 257 -2.61 -5.35 -37.20
C THR A 257 -3.37 -6.41 -38.00
N LEU A 258 -4.70 -6.30 -38.09
CA LEU A 258 -5.54 -7.24 -38.83
C LEU A 258 -6.48 -6.48 -39.74
N GLU A 259 -6.21 -6.50 -41.04
CA GLU A 259 -6.99 -5.81 -42.09
C GLU A 259 -8.51 -6.08 -42.01
N ASN A 260 -8.91 -7.23 -41.50
CA ASN A 260 -10.32 -7.60 -41.39
C ASN A 260 -11.06 -6.99 -40.18
N LEU A 261 -10.34 -6.38 -39.24
CA LEU A 261 -10.88 -5.87 -37.99
C LEU A 261 -10.60 -4.40 -37.76
N GLU A 262 -9.75 -3.78 -38.59
CA GLU A 262 -9.47 -2.34 -38.51
C GLU A 262 -10.78 -1.55 -38.59
N GLY A 263 -10.99 -0.68 -37.61
CA GLY A 263 -12.18 0.14 -37.50
C GLY A 263 -13.46 -0.59 -37.04
N LYS A 264 -13.43 -1.93 -36.85
CA LYS A 264 -14.57 -2.62 -36.26
C LYS A 264 -14.64 -2.39 -34.76
N VAL A 265 -15.86 -2.18 -34.30
CA VAL A 265 -16.16 -2.05 -32.87
C VAL A 265 -16.58 -3.40 -32.33
N MET A 266 -15.90 -3.86 -31.28
CA MET A 266 -16.35 -5.00 -30.51
C MET A 266 -17.00 -4.53 -29.22
N THR A 267 -18.19 -5.05 -28.95
CA THR A 267 -18.95 -4.77 -27.74
C THR A 267 -19.16 -6.06 -26.99
N ARG A 268 -18.88 -6.06 -25.69
CA ARG A 268 -19.14 -7.16 -24.77
C ARG A 268 -19.85 -6.65 -23.54
N THR A 269 -20.96 -7.26 -23.21
CA THR A 269 -21.68 -6.98 -21.97
C THR A 269 -21.24 -8.00 -20.92
N ILE A 270 -20.68 -7.51 -19.84
CA ILE A 270 -20.34 -8.31 -18.68
C ILE A 270 -21.52 -8.19 -17.71
N PRO A 271 -22.23 -9.27 -17.40
CA PRO A 271 -23.33 -9.22 -16.45
C PRO A 271 -22.88 -8.75 -15.08
N ALA A 272 -23.80 -8.16 -14.30
CA ALA A 272 -23.52 -7.88 -12.90
C ALA A 272 -23.18 -9.19 -12.16
N GLY A 273 -22.14 -9.16 -11.34
CA GLY A 273 -21.69 -10.35 -10.63
C GLY A 273 -20.27 -10.25 -10.10
N THR A 274 -19.87 -11.32 -9.45
CA THR A 274 -18.50 -11.49 -8.93
C THR A 274 -17.86 -12.68 -9.65
N TYR A 275 -16.67 -12.47 -10.15
CA TYR A 275 -15.92 -13.42 -10.96
C TYR A 275 -14.54 -13.69 -10.35
N GLU A 276 -14.07 -14.92 -10.44
CA GLU A 276 -12.73 -15.29 -10.01
C GLU A 276 -11.68 -14.59 -10.87
N MET A 277 -10.71 -13.97 -10.21
CA MET A 277 -9.56 -13.31 -10.82
C MET A 277 -8.30 -14.14 -10.54
N LYS A 278 -7.50 -14.41 -11.56
CA LYS A 278 -6.28 -15.23 -11.49
C LYS A 278 -5.09 -14.43 -12.04
N TRP A 279 -3.94 -14.60 -11.38
CA TRP A 279 -2.65 -13.96 -11.71
C TRP A 279 -1.73 -14.89 -12.48
#